data_a5573bd75b818e492967c46182a038b0
#
_entry.id   a5573bd75b818e492967c46182a038b0
#
_cell.length_a   1.000
_cell.length_b   1.000
_cell.length_c   1.000
_cell.angle_alpha   90.00
_cell.angle_beta   90.00
_cell.angle_gamma   90.00
#
_symmetry.space_group_name_H-M   'P 1'
#
loop_
_entity.id
_entity.type
_entity.pdbx_description
1 polymer ?
#
loop_
_entity_poly.entity_id
_entity_poly.type
_entity_poly.pdbx_seq_one_letter_code
_entity_poly.pdbx_strand_id
1 'polypeptide(L)'
;EPEDERALCARVAELLAAGKVVGHFAGRMEFGPRALGNRSILADPRAHDMQAILNAKIKFRESFRPFAPAILRERVHEYFQCLENEDSPYMSFVAYVHPDKRLELTERSSGMRDFARLSQPRSVIPAVTHLDYSARLQTVDSQRNPRFHALLSAFAERTGCPVLINTSLNVRGEPIVNSVHDAYRCLMSTGMDALVLENAIVYQHEQPRHKRTSPALAPD
;
A
#
# COMPACT_ATOMS: atom_id res chain seq x y z
N GLU A 1 18.94 -12.71 10.90
CA GLU A 1 19.45 -13.66 9.88
C GLU A 1 18.65 -13.49 8.60
N PRO A 2 19.27 -13.65 7.39
CA PRO A 2 18.55 -13.58 6.14
C PRO A 2 17.56 -14.74 6.04
N GLU A 3 16.28 -14.40 5.82
CA GLU A 3 15.23 -15.41 5.64
C GLU A 3 15.20 -15.93 4.20
N ASP A 4 14.73 -17.17 4.00
CA ASP A 4 14.33 -17.66 2.70
C ASP A 4 13.20 -16.78 2.14
N GLU A 5 13.22 -16.51 0.83
CA GLU A 5 12.27 -15.58 0.19
C GLU A 5 10.80 -15.96 0.46
N ARG A 6 10.51 -17.25 0.47
CA ARG A 6 9.16 -17.74 0.78
C ARG A 6 8.76 -17.48 2.24
N ALA A 7 9.68 -17.73 3.16
CA ALA A 7 9.46 -17.47 4.59
C ALA A 7 9.31 -15.96 4.84
N LEU A 8 10.13 -15.15 4.19
CA LEU A 8 10.03 -13.69 4.23
C LEU A 8 8.65 -13.20 3.74
N CYS A 9 8.21 -13.66 2.56
CA CYS A 9 6.91 -13.28 2.01
C CYS A 9 5.76 -13.69 2.96
N ALA A 10 5.81 -14.88 3.52
CA ALA A 10 4.80 -15.35 4.48
C ALA A 10 4.77 -14.49 5.75
N ARG A 11 5.95 -14.11 6.28
CA ARG A 11 6.07 -13.26 7.45
C ARG A 11 5.57 -11.84 7.19
N VAL A 12 5.92 -11.25 6.05
CA VAL A 12 5.45 -9.92 5.65
C VAL A 12 3.94 -9.92 5.41
N ALA A 13 3.41 -10.96 4.76
CA ALA A 13 1.96 -11.13 4.56
C ALA A 13 1.21 -11.24 5.90
N GLU A 14 1.80 -11.89 6.90
CA GLU A 14 1.26 -11.95 8.26
C GLU A 14 1.19 -10.56 8.91
N LEU A 15 2.26 -9.79 8.84
CA LEU A 15 2.31 -8.42 9.36
C LEU A 15 1.24 -7.54 8.69
N LEU A 16 1.14 -7.59 7.36
CA LEU A 16 0.15 -6.83 6.61
C LEU A 16 -1.29 -7.24 6.98
N ALA A 17 -1.57 -8.54 7.07
CA ALA A 17 -2.88 -9.05 7.48
C ALA A 17 -3.25 -8.70 8.93
N ALA A 18 -2.25 -8.49 9.79
CA ALA A 18 -2.42 -7.98 11.15
C ALA A 18 -2.58 -6.44 11.22
N GLY A 19 -2.76 -5.76 10.07
CA GLY A 19 -2.95 -4.31 9.98
C GLY A 19 -1.66 -3.49 10.17
N LYS A 20 -0.49 -4.12 10.04
CA LYS A 20 0.80 -3.44 10.13
C LYS A 20 1.16 -2.75 8.82
N VAL A 21 1.89 -1.64 8.93
CA VAL A 21 2.41 -0.89 7.79
C VAL A 21 3.87 -1.26 7.57
N VAL A 22 4.18 -1.74 6.37
CA VAL A 22 5.50 -2.28 6.05
C VAL A 22 6.14 -1.48 4.91
N GLY A 23 7.35 -0.94 5.16
CA GLY A 23 8.23 -0.46 4.10
C GLY A 23 8.84 -1.65 3.35
N HIS A 24 8.88 -1.59 2.03
CA HIS A 24 9.47 -2.63 1.19
C HIS A 24 10.55 -2.04 0.30
N PHE A 25 11.79 -2.42 0.59
CA PHE A 25 13.00 -2.02 -0.12
C PHE A 25 13.68 -3.27 -0.66
N ALA A 26 13.51 -3.55 -1.95
CA ALA A 26 14.00 -4.76 -2.57
C ALA A 26 14.45 -4.51 -4.01
N GLY A 27 15.57 -5.12 -4.42
CA GLY A 27 16.08 -5.04 -5.76
C GLY A 27 16.40 -3.62 -6.25
N ARG A 28 16.35 -3.43 -7.57
CA ARG A 28 16.63 -2.15 -8.21
C ARG A 28 15.46 -1.18 -8.02
N MET A 29 15.78 0.09 -7.76
CA MET A 29 14.81 1.17 -7.67
C MET A 29 14.08 1.34 -9.02
N GLU A 30 12.79 1.68 -8.95
CA GLU A 30 12.01 2.05 -10.13
C GLU A 30 12.57 3.31 -10.79
N PHE A 31 12.58 3.32 -12.11
CA PHE A 31 12.91 4.51 -12.90
C PHE A 31 11.62 5.29 -13.20
N GLY A 32 11.36 6.34 -12.42
CA GLY A 32 10.16 7.16 -12.59
C GLY A 32 9.54 7.63 -11.28
N PRO A 33 8.38 8.33 -11.36
CA PRO A 33 7.78 9.01 -10.20
C PRO A 33 6.92 8.08 -9.34
N ARG A 34 6.82 6.79 -9.65
CA ARG A 34 5.95 5.83 -8.97
C ARG A 34 6.75 4.71 -8.33
N ALA A 35 6.43 4.38 -7.08
CA ALA A 35 6.85 3.13 -6.47
C ALA A 35 5.94 2.00 -6.97
N LEU A 36 6.55 0.93 -7.46
CA LEU A 36 5.86 -0.19 -8.10
C LEU A 36 6.13 -1.53 -7.40
N GLY A 37 6.58 -1.47 -6.15
CA GLY A 37 6.85 -2.63 -5.32
C GLY A 37 8.27 -2.68 -4.75
N ASN A 38 9.26 -2.01 -5.37
CA ASN A 38 10.66 -2.10 -4.94
C ASN A 38 11.06 -1.00 -3.92
N ARG A 39 10.40 0.15 -3.95
CA ARG A 39 10.55 1.26 -2.99
C ARG A 39 9.18 1.70 -2.52
N SER A 40 8.49 0.81 -1.83
CA SER A 40 7.06 0.92 -1.53
C SER A 40 6.78 0.92 -0.04
N ILE A 41 5.70 1.59 0.35
CA ILE A 41 5.01 1.36 1.61
C ILE A 41 3.77 0.55 1.28
N LEU A 42 3.63 -0.59 1.96
CA LEU A 42 2.57 -1.56 1.75
C LEU A 42 1.68 -1.64 2.99
N ALA A 43 0.38 -1.83 2.78
CA ALA A 43 -0.60 -2.04 3.85
C ALA A 43 -1.82 -2.81 3.34
N ASP A 44 -2.64 -3.29 4.26
CA ASP A 44 -3.89 -3.99 3.95
C ASP A 44 -4.98 -2.99 3.51
N PRO A 45 -5.54 -3.10 2.29
CA PRO A 45 -6.57 -2.20 1.81
C PRO A 45 -7.95 -2.44 2.41
N ARG A 46 -8.18 -3.56 3.09
CA ARG A 46 -9.46 -3.97 3.67
C ARG A 46 -9.78 -3.22 4.96
N ALA A 47 -8.75 -2.78 5.69
CA ALA A 47 -8.93 -2.04 6.93
C ALA A 47 -9.52 -0.65 6.65
N HIS A 48 -10.65 -0.37 7.26
CA HIS A 48 -11.43 0.85 7.06
C HIS A 48 -10.65 2.14 7.39
N ASP A 49 -9.84 2.09 8.42
CA ASP A 49 -9.06 3.21 8.93
C ASP A 49 -7.65 3.33 8.34
N MET A 50 -7.22 2.35 7.53
CA MET A 50 -5.87 2.29 7.00
C MET A 50 -5.52 3.52 6.15
N GLN A 51 -6.46 4.05 5.38
CA GLN A 51 -6.28 5.27 4.61
C GLN A 51 -5.94 6.47 5.52
N ALA A 52 -6.68 6.63 6.61
CA ALA A 52 -6.44 7.71 7.58
C ALA A 52 -5.11 7.52 8.31
N ILE A 53 -4.79 6.29 8.71
CA ILE A 53 -3.53 5.94 9.37
C ILE A 53 -2.32 6.30 8.48
N LEU A 54 -2.32 5.88 7.24
CA LEU A 54 -1.22 6.14 6.30
C LEU A 54 -1.08 7.64 5.99
N ASN A 55 -2.19 8.36 5.81
CA ASN A 55 -2.15 9.79 5.55
C ASN A 55 -1.65 10.58 6.78
N ALA A 56 -2.11 10.24 7.99
CA ALA A 56 -1.73 10.94 9.20
C ALA A 56 -0.32 10.61 9.70
N LYS A 57 0.06 9.32 9.72
CA LYS A 57 1.29 8.87 10.39
C LYS A 57 2.50 8.79 9.47
N ILE A 58 2.30 8.74 8.14
CA ILE A 58 3.37 8.49 7.19
C ILE A 58 3.47 9.60 6.14
N LYS A 59 2.33 9.95 5.52
CA LYS A 59 2.32 10.93 4.43
C LYS A 59 2.10 12.37 4.90
N PHE A 60 1.69 12.58 6.15
CA PHE A 60 1.45 13.90 6.73
C PHE A 60 0.61 14.81 5.81
N ARG A 61 -0.51 14.28 5.33
CA ARG A 61 -1.41 14.95 4.38
C ARG A 61 -2.88 14.70 4.74
N GLU A 62 -3.79 15.27 3.96
CA GLU A 62 -5.23 15.19 4.17
C GLU A 62 -5.70 13.72 4.18
N SER A 63 -6.54 13.36 5.16
CA SER A 63 -6.98 11.99 5.40
C SER A 63 -7.82 11.39 4.27
N PHE A 64 -8.45 12.22 3.44
CA PHE A 64 -9.33 11.77 2.36
C PHE A 64 -8.61 11.33 1.08
N ARG A 65 -7.30 11.59 0.92
CA ARG A 65 -6.55 11.19 -0.28
C ARG A 65 -6.42 9.67 -0.33
N PRO A 66 -6.96 8.99 -1.36
CA PRO A 66 -6.85 7.54 -1.48
C PRO A 66 -5.46 7.11 -1.93
N PHE A 67 -5.19 5.82 -1.74
CA PHE A 67 -3.96 5.18 -2.18
C PHE A 67 -4.21 4.32 -3.41
N ALA A 68 -3.14 3.98 -4.14
CA ALA A 68 -3.20 3.12 -5.29
C ALA A 68 -3.21 1.64 -4.87
N PRO A 69 -4.07 0.79 -5.44
CA PRO A 69 -3.99 -0.65 -5.29
C PRO A 69 -2.89 -1.25 -6.18
N ALA A 70 -2.15 -2.22 -5.64
CA ALA A 70 -1.40 -3.21 -6.40
C ALA A 70 -2.15 -4.54 -6.30
N ILE A 71 -2.39 -5.21 -7.42
CA ILE A 71 -3.16 -6.45 -7.52
C ILE A 71 -2.41 -7.48 -8.36
N LEU A 72 -2.57 -8.77 -8.03
CA LEU A 72 -2.15 -9.87 -8.91
C LEU A 72 -2.82 -9.72 -10.28
N ARG A 73 -2.01 -9.68 -11.35
CA ARG A 73 -2.50 -9.45 -12.72
C ARG A 73 -3.56 -10.47 -13.13
N GLU A 74 -3.34 -11.73 -12.83
CA GLU A 74 -4.24 -12.84 -13.14
C GLU A 74 -5.59 -12.78 -12.39
N ARG A 75 -5.70 -11.93 -11.36
CA ARG A 75 -6.91 -11.76 -10.56
C ARG A 75 -7.51 -10.35 -10.64
N VAL A 76 -7.04 -9.53 -11.58
CA VAL A 76 -7.48 -8.13 -11.69
C VAL A 76 -8.99 -8.00 -11.96
N HIS A 77 -9.53 -8.85 -12.81
CA HIS A 77 -10.96 -8.87 -13.19
C HIS A 77 -11.90 -9.23 -12.03
N GLU A 78 -11.39 -9.90 -10.99
CA GLU A 78 -12.20 -10.22 -9.81
C GLU A 78 -12.53 -8.98 -8.96
N TYR A 79 -11.69 -7.95 -9.02
CA TYR A 79 -11.80 -6.75 -8.17
C TYR A 79 -12.10 -5.47 -8.93
N PHE A 80 -11.74 -5.40 -10.21
CA PHE A 80 -11.89 -4.23 -11.03
C PHE A 80 -12.61 -4.55 -12.34
N GLN A 81 -13.35 -3.57 -12.88
CA GLN A 81 -14.01 -3.66 -14.18
C GLN A 81 -12.94 -3.55 -15.29
N CYS A 82 -12.22 -4.62 -15.51
CA CYS A 82 -11.15 -4.78 -16.48
C CYS A 82 -11.34 -6.09 -17.24
N LEU A 83 -10.68 -6.19 -18.38
CA LEU A 83 -10.55 -7.49 -19.06
C LEU A 83 -9.69 -8.44 -18.23
N GLU A 84 -9.89 -9.73 -18.42
CA GLU A 84 -9.02 -10.74 -17.83
C GLU A 84 -7.59 -10.49 -18.27
N ASN A 85 -6.65 -10.52 -17.32
CA ASN A 85 -5.23 -10.20 -17.56
C ASN A 85 -4.96 -8.78 -18.10
N GLU A 86 -5.83 -7.81 -17.88
CA GLU A 86 -5.55 -6.40 -18.17
C GLU A 86 -4.21 -5.98 -17.58
N ASP A 87 -3.45 -5.17 -18.32
CA ASP A 87 -2.08 -4.84 -17.99
C ASP A 87 -1.90 -3.35 -17.66
N SER A 88 -1.61 -3.04 -16.40
CA SER A 88 -1.30 -1.71 -15.90
C SER A 88 -0.12 -1.73 -14.92
N PRO A 89 1.08 -2.16 -15.34
CA PRO A 89 2.20 -2.37 -14.43
C PRO A 89 2.78 -1.07 -13.85
N TYR A 90 2.50 0.07 -14.48
CA TYR A 90 3.10 1.38 -14.15
C TYR A 90 2.12 2.37 -13.50
N MET A 91 0.97 1.93 -13.00
CA MET A 91 -0.07 2.81 -12.44
C MET A 91 -0.54 3.87 -13.46
N SER A 92 -0.64 3.53 -14.73
CA SER A 92 -1.00 4.45 -15.82
C SER A 92 -2.50 4.54 -16.08
N PHE A 93 -3.28 3.55 -15.61
CA PHE A 93 -4.71 3.46 -15.85
C PHE A 93 -5.53 3.59 -14.57
N VAL A 94 -6.74 4.09 -14.76
CA VAL A 94 -7.79 4.13 -13.75
C VAL A 94 -8.83 3.08 -14.12
N ALA A 95 -9.21 2.24 -13.16
CA ALA A 95 -10.28 1.26 -13.30
C ALA A 95 -11.31 1.45 -12.18
N TYR A 96 -12.55 1.00 -12.42
CA TYR A 96 -13.61 1.02 -11.41
C TYR A 96 -13.64 -0.30 -10.65
N VAL A 97 -13.88 -0.24 -9.35
CA VAL A 97 -14.09 -1.43 -8.51
C VAL A 97 -15.29 -2.22 -9.06
N HIS A 98 -15.11 -3.55 -9.18
CA HIS A 98 -16.15 -4.45 -9.67
C HIS A 98 -17.42 -4.33 -8.81
N PRO A 99 -18.64 -4.33 -9.40
CA PRO A 99 -19.89 -4.19 -8.64
C PRO A 99 -20.02 -5.15 -7.46
N ASP A 100 -19.62 -6.41 -7.61
CA ASP A 100 -19.69 -7.44 -6.57
C ASP A 100 -18.74 -7.17 -5.37
N LYS A 101 -17.81 -6.24 -5.53
CA LYS A 101 -16.88 -5.79 -4.46
C LYS A 101 -17.30 -4.47 -3.84
N ARG A 102 -18.37 -3.86 -4.34
CA ARG A 102 -18.94 -2.63 -3.77
C ARG A 102 -19.86 -2.97 -2.60
N LEU A 103 -19.87 -2.09 -1.62
CA LEU A 103 -20.76 -2.18 -0.48
C LEU A 103 -21.96 -1.26 -0.72
N GLU A 104 -23.15 -1.72 -0.35
CA GLU A 104 -24.33 -0.87 -0.35
C GLU A 104 -24.15 0.26 0.66
N LEU A 105 -24.30 1.49 0.19
CA LEU A 105 -24.34 2.64 1.07
C LEU A 105 -25.71 2.67 1.75
N THR A 106 -25.72 2.61 3.07
CA THR A 106 -26.96 2.69 3.85
C THR A 106 -27.69 4.02 3.60
N GLU A 107 -29.04 4.08 3.73
CA GLU A 107 -29.84 5.28 3.55
C GLU A 107 -29.36 6.46 4.42
N ARG A 108 -28.80 6.18 5.61
CA ARG A 108 -28.13 7.18 6.46
C ARG A 108 -26.98 7.89 5.74
N SER A 109 -26.31 7.23 4.81
CA SER A 109 -25.19 7.80 4.04
C SER A 109 -25.65 8.64 2.85
N SER A 110 -26.84 8.42 2.33
CA SER A 110 -27.39 9.22 1.23
C SER A 110 -27.74 10.66 1.62
N GLY A 111 -28.02 10.89 2.91
CA GLY A 111 -28.30 12.22 3.49
C GLY A 111 -27.07 12.94 4.06
N MET A 112 -25.91 12.27 4.14
CA MET A 112 -24.67 12.89 4.64
C MET A 112 -24.05 13.81 3.59
N ARG A 113 -23.72 15.04 4.00
CA ARG A 113 -23.02 16.02 3.15
C ARG A 113 -21.52 15.90 3.36
N ASP A 114 -20.75 16.05 2.26
CA ASP A 114 -19.33 16.33 2.22
C ASP A 114 -18.40 15.29 2.90
N PHE A 115 -17.62 15.71 3.89
CA PHE A 115 -16.56 14.91 4.51
C PHE A 115 -17.04 13.63 5.21
N ALA A 116 -18.27 13.58 5.71
CA ALA A 116 -18.81 12.38 6.34
C ALA A 116 -18.99 11.21 5.35
N ARG A 117 -19.21 11.50 4.06
CA ARG A 117 -19.24 10.48 3.00
C ARG A 117 -17.86 9.90 2.69
N LEU A 118 -16.79 10.67 2.91
CA LEU A 118 -15.42 10.22 2.66
C LEU A 118 -14.97 9.11 3.61
N SER A 119 -15.47 9.10 4.82
CA SER A 119 -15.09 8.13 5.86
C SER A 119 -15.87 6.81 5.78
N GLN A 120 -16.85 6.68 4.88
CA GLN A 120 -17.64 5.43 4.78
C GLN A 120 -16.98 4.41 3.85
N PRO A 121 -16.86 3.14 4.28
CA PRO A 121 -16.42 2.07 3.41
C PRO A 121 -17.46 1.84 2.30
N ARG A 122 -17.03 1.90 1.05
CA ARG A 122 -17.88 1.70 -0.13
C ARG A 122 -17.51 0.49 -0.95
N SER A 123 -16.48 -0.23 -0.52
CA SER A 123 -16.04 -1.48 -1.13
C SER A 123 -15.35 -2.36 -0.10
N VAL A 124 -15.06 -3.61 -0.46
CA VAL A 124 -14.26 -4.54 0.35
C VAL A 124 -12.78 -4.13 0.47
N ILE A 125 -12.35 -3.13 -0.29
CA ILE A 125 -10.99 -2.55 -0.28
C ILE A 125 -11.08 -1.01 -0.13
N PRO A 126 -11.65 -0.50 0.97
CA PRO A 126 -12.03 0.91 1.10
C PRO A 126 -10.83 1.87 1.02
N ALA A 127 -9.65 1.48 1.49
CA ALA A 127 -8.49 2.35 1.55
C ALA A 127 -7.90 2.71 0.17
N VAL A 128 -8.30 2.01 -0.89
CA VAL A 128 -7.85 2.23 -2.28
C VAL A 128 -8.99 2.58 -3.23
N THR A 129 -10.20 2.81 -2.70
CA THR A 129 -11.40 3.11 -3.50
C THR A 129 -11.79 4.57 -3.36
N HIS A 130 -11.83 5.30 -4.48
CA HIS A 130 -12.31 6.68 -4.55
C HIS A 130 -13.83 6.79 -4.35
N LEU A 131 -14.34 8.03 -4.22
CA LEU A 131 -15.77 8.30 -4.03
C LEU A 131 -16.66 7.78 -5.17
N ASP A 132 -16.13 7.78 -6.38
CA ASP A 132 -16.76 7.32 -7.61
C ASP A 132 -16.47 5.84 -7.92
N TYR A 133 -15.93 5.10 -6.96
CA TYR A 133 -15.46 3.71 -7.09
C TYR A 133 -14.26 3.53 -8.02
N SER A 134 -13.61 4.59 -8.46
CA SER A 134 -12.37 4.48 -9.25
C SER A 134 -11.15 4.17 -8.38
N ALA A 135 -10.12 3.61 -9.01
CA ALA A 135 -8.81 3.41 -8.42
C ALA A 135 -7.72 3.49 -9.51
N ARG A 136 -6.56 4.05 -9.17
CA ARG A 136 -5.39 4.05 -10.06
C ARG A 136 -4.64 2.74 -9.91
N LEU A 137 -4.85 1.84 -10.86
CA LEU A 137 -4.49 0.44 -10.78
C LEU A 137 -3.01 0.18 -11.08
N GLN A 138 -2.39 -0.69 -10.29
CA GLN A 138 -1.16 -1.40 -10.65
C GLN A 138 -1.43 -2.90 -10.71
N THR A 139 -1.17 -3.52 -11.87
CA THR A 139 -1.10 -4.98 -12.00
C THR A 139 0.32 -5.46 -11.75
N VAL A 140 0.45 -6.58 -11.05
CA VAL A 140 1.73 -7.20 -10.72
C VAL A 140 1.75 -8.62 -11.27
N ASP A 141 2.74 -8.91 -12.10
CA ASP A 141 2.96 -10.24 -12.68
C ASP A 141 4.31 -10.82 -12.24
N SER A 142 4.43 -12.15 -12.32
CA SER A 142 5.60 -12.90 -11.87
C SER A 142 6.82 -12.72 -12.76
N GLN A 143 6.68 -12.24 -13.99
CA GLN A 143 7.78 -12.05 -14.92
C GLN A 143 8.51 -10.72 -14.69
N ARG A 144 7.75 -9.63 -14.49
CA ARG A 144 8.31 -8.28 -14.31
C ARG A 144 8.78 -8.01 -12.87
N ASN A 145 8.01 -8.49 -11.88
CA ASN A 145 8.37 -8.33 -10.47
C ASN A 145 8.03 -9.60 -9.69
N PRO A 146 8.82 -10.66 -9.81
CA PRO A 146 8.57 -11.96 -9.18
C PRO A 146 8.46 -11.86 -7.66
N ARG A 147 9.29 -11.04 -7.03
CA ARG A 147 9.31 -10.88 -5.58
C ARG A 147 8.05 -10.22 -5.04
N PHE A 148 7.62 -9.12 -5.66
CA PHE A 148 6.39 -8.45 -5.26
C PHE A 148 5.15 -9.28 -5.57
N HIS A 149 5.18 -10.04 -6.68
CA HIS A 149 4.14 -11.02 -7.00
C HIS A 149 4.06 -12.13 -5.93
N ALA A 150 5.20 -12.67 -5.50
CA ALA A 150 5.23 -13.69 -4.44
C ALA A 150 4.68 -13.17 -3.12
N LEU A 151 5.01 -11.93 -2.74
CA LEU A 151 4.44 -11.29 -1.55
C LEU A 151 2.92 -11.09 -1.65
N LEU A 152 2.44 -10.58 -2.78
CA LEU A 152 1.00 -10.43 -3.06
C LEU A 152 0.27 -11.78 -3.02
N SER A 153 0.87 -12.83 -3.58
CA SER A 153 0.33 -14.20 -3.56
C SER A 153 0.23 -14.72 -2.12
N ALA A 154 1.29 -14.57 -1.32
CA ALA A 154 1.28 -14.98 0.09
C ALA A 154 0.21 -14.22 0.91
N PHE A 155 0.02 -12.92 0.62
CA PHE A 155 -1.04 -12.15 1.24
C PHE A 155 -2.43 -12.61 0.79
N ALA A 156 -2.61 -12.91 -0.49
CA ALA A 156 -3.87 -13.41 -1.05
C ALA A 156 -4.23 -14.80 -0.49
N GLU A 157 -3.27 -15.71 -0.37
CA GLU A 157 -3.46 -17.02 0.25
C GLU A 157 -3.95 -16.92 1.70
N ARG A 158 -3.37 -15.97 2.46
CA ARG A 158 -3.72 -15.77 3.87
C ARG A 158 -5.06 -15.08 4.08
N THR A 159 -5.45 -14.19 3.18
CA THR A 159 -6.55 -13.23 3.40
C THR A 159 -7.72 -13.38 2.44
N GLY A 160 -7.54 -14.10 1.36
CA GLY A 160 -8.47 -14.15 0.22
C GLY A 160 -8.42 -12.91 -0.68
N CYS A 161 -7.69 -11.86 -0.30
CA CYS A 161 -7.62 -10.59 -1.02
C CYS A 161 -6.30 -10.46 -1.81
N PRO A 162 -6.33 -10.40 -3.15
CA PRO A 162 -5.13 -10.29 -3.99
C PRO A 162 -4.64 -8.85 -4.14
N VAL A 163 -5.04 -7.93 -3.25
CA VAL A 163 -4.80 -6.49 -3.35
C VAL A 163 -4.03 -6.00 -2.14
N LEU A 164 -3.01 -5.18 -2.36
CA LEU A 164 -2.33 -4.38 -1.34
C LEU A 164 -2.42 -2.89 -1.67
N ILE A 165 -2.39 -2.04 -0.64
CA ILE A 165 -2.04 -0.63 -0.82
C ILE A 165 -0.59 -0.57 -1.27
N ASN A 166 -0.31 0.23 -2.32
CA ASN A 166 1.05 0.56 -2.72
C ASN A 166 1.22 2.08 -2.82
N THR A 167 2.14 2.62 -2.02
CA THR A 167 2.55 4.02 -2.11
C THR A 167 4.07 4.14 -1.97
N SER A 168 4.64 5.26 -2.42
CA SER A 168 6.09 5.48 -2.42
C SER A 168 6.70 5.44 -1.01
N LEU A 169 7.87 4.82 -0.89
CA LEU A 169 8.67 4.82 0.34
C LEU A 169 9.41 6.15 0.46
N ASN A 170 8.74 7.13 1.07
CA ASN A 170 9.24 8.48 1.36
C ASN A 170 8.31 9.18 2.34
N VAL A 171 8.77 10.26 2.93
CA VAL A 171 7.92 11.23 3.63
C VAL A 171 7.56 12.40 2.71
N ARG A 172 6.61 13.24 3.15
CA ARG A 172 6.22 14.45 2.38
C ARG A 172 7.43 15.36 2.14
N GLY A 173 7.57 15.86 0.91
CA GLY A 173 8.65 16.77 0.52
C GLY A 173 9.99 16.09 0.21
N GLU A 174 10.12 14.78 0.41
CA GLU A 174 11.32 14.02 0.07
C GLU A 174 11.12 13.17 -1.20
N PRO A 175 12.19 12.92 -1.98
CA PRO A 175 12.16 11.94 -3.06
C PRO A 175 11.95 10.52 -2.52
N ILE A 176 11.62 9.59 -3.40
CA ILE A 176 11.59 8.16 -3.08
C ILE A 176 12.99 7.74 -2.61
N VAL A 177 13.05 6.96 -1.51
CA VAL A 177 14.32 6.49 -0.95
C VAL A 177 15.15 5.73 -1.98
N ASN A 178 16.45 6.00 -2.03
CA ASN A 178 17.36 5.33 -2.96
C ASN A 178 18.29 4.35 -2.24
N SER A 179 18.78 4.72 -1.07
CA SER A 179 19.71 3.91 -0.28
C SER A 179 19.01 3.21 0.90
N VAL A 180 19.67 2.17 1.42
CA VAL A 180 19.24 1.50 2.68
C VAL A 180 19.21 2.48 3.84
N HIS A 181 20.16 3.43 3.88
CA HIS A 181 20.20 4.46 4.91
C HIS A 181 18.98 5.38 4.85
N ASP A 182 18.55 5.78 3.64
CA ASP A 182 17.33 6.60 3.45
C ASP A 182 16.08 5.83 3.88
N ALA A 183 16.02 4.53 3.53
CA ALA A 183 14.91 3.66 3.91
C ALA A 183 14.82 3.49 5.44
N TYR A 184 15.95 3.29 6.11
CA TYR A 184 16.00 3.20 7.56
C TYR A 184 15.61 4.53 8.23
N ARG A 185 16.10 5.66 7.71
CA ARG A 185 15.70 7.00 8.18
C ARG A 185 14.19 7.21 8.00
N CYS A 186 13.62 6.78 6.89
CA CYS A 186 12.18 6.85 6.63
C CYS A 186 11.40 5.99 7.63
N LEU A 187 11.84 4.76 7.95
CA LEU A 187 11.26 3.92 9.00
C LEU A 187 11.24 4.65 10.34
N MET A 188 12.39 5.23 10.75
CA MET A 188 12.54 5.85 12.07
C MET A 188 11.80 7.19 12.21
N SER A 189 11.53 7.88 11.09
CA SER A 189 10.84 9.18 11.09
C SER A 189 9.32 9.07 10.91
N THR A 190 8.80 7.87 10.60
CA THR A 190 7.38 7.63 10.32
C THR A 190 6.74 6.70 11.34
N GLY A 191 5.46 6.39 11.15
CA GLY A 191 4.73 5.40 11.94
C GLY A 191 4.67 4.01 11.30
N MET A 192 5.61 3.65 10.43
CA MET A 192 5.72 2.29 9.90
C MET A 192 6.10 1.31 11.01
N ASP A 193 5.58 0.08 10.96
CA ASP A 193 5.86 -0.95 11.96
C ASP A 193 7.15 -1.74 11.65
N ALA A 194 7.42 -1.95 10.35
CA ALA A 194 8.56 -2.73 9.89
C ALA A 194 9.08 -2.22 8.53
N LEU A 195 10.32 -2.58 8.21
CA LEU A 195 10.97 -2.33 6.93
C LEU A 195 11.62 -3.63 6.45
N VAL A 196 11.23 -4.09 5.27
CA VAL A 196 11.93 -5.14 4.54
C VAL A 196 13.12 -4.52 3.83
N LEU A 197 14.31 -5.03 4.09
CA LEU A 197 15.57 -4.70 3.41
C LEU A 197 16.10 -5.98 2.76
N GLU A 198 15.84 -6.13 1.50
CA GLU A 198 16.14 -7.37 0.77
C GLU A 198 15.57 -8.61 1.50
N ASN A 199 16.41 -9.43 2.09
CA ASN A 199 16.03 -10.68 2.76
C ASN A 199 15.94 -10.54 4.29
N ALA A 200 15.86 -9.31 4.82
CA ALA A 200 15.78 -9.06 6.25
C ALA A 200 14.59 -8.17 6.60
N ILE A 201 14.03 -8.34 7.78
CA ILE A 201 13.00 -7.48 8.34
C ILE A 201 13.59 -6.71 9.53
N VAL A 202 13.43 -5.40 9.50
CA VAL A 202 13.78 -4.50 10.60
C VAL A 202 12.50 -4.01 11.25
N TYR A 203 12.26 -4.34 12.50
CA TYR A 203 11.10 -3.87 13.25
C TYR A 203 11.41 -2.53 13.92
N GLN A 204 10.49 -1.56 13.79
CA GLN A 204 10.70 -0.22 14.35
C GLN A 204 10.82 -0.25 15.89
N HIS A 205 10.02 -1.07 16.55
CA HIS A 205 9.97 -1.15 18.02
C HIS A 205 11.25 -1.76 18.64
N GLU A 206 12.05 -2.49 17.86
CA GLU A 206 13.33 -3.08 18.28
C GLU A 206 14.50 -2.10 18.12
N GLN A 207 14.29 -0.98 17.44
CA GLN A 207 15.36 -0.02 17.17
C GLN A 207 15.56 0.94 18.34
N PRO A 208 16.81 1.42 18.55
CA PRO A 208 17.10 2.44 19.57
C PRO A 208 16.21 3.68 19.36
N ARG A 209 15.62 4.16 20.45
CA ARG A 209 14.82 5.39 20.41
C ARG A 209 15.74 6.59 20.17
N HIS A 210 15.96 6.96 18.93
CA HIS A 210 16.48 8.29 18.63
C HIS A 210 15.39 9.33 18.92
N LYS A 211 15.78 10.49 19.48
CA LYS A 211 14.87 11.64 19.56
C LYS A 211 14.32 11.89 18.14
N ARG A 212 13.00 11.75 17.96
CA ARG A 212 12.36 12.09 16.69
C ARG A 212 12.72 13.54 16.36
N THR A 213 13.62 13.73 15.45
CA THR A 213 13.71 14.99 14.72
C THR A 213 12.50 14.97 13.79
N SER A 214 11.45 15.69 14.18
CA SER A 214 10.32 15.93 13.27
C SER A 214 10.90 16.44 11.96
N PRO A 215 10.63 15.83 10.80
CA PRO A 215 11.05 16.40 9.54
C PRO A 215 10.47 17.80 9.48
N ALA A 216 11.32 18.80 9.22
CA ALA A 216 10.83 20.13 8.92
C ALA A 216 9.95 19.99 7.66
N LEU A 217 8.63 20.10 7.84
CA LEU A 217 7.70 20.12 6.72
C LEU A 217 8.09 21.29 5.84
N ALA A 218 8.55 21.01 4.62
CA ALA A 218 8.75 22.08 3.64
C ALA A 218 7.40 22.79 3.45
N PRO A 219 7.35 24.12 3.45
CA PRO A 219 6.14 24.86 3.11
C PRO A 219 5.71 24.48 1.70
N ASP A 220 4.38 24.43 1.48
CA ASP A 220 3.76 24.18 0.17
C ASP A 220 4.16 25.25 -0.85
#